data_b651db34eef0102cc4b6313fc1e5dcfe
#
_entry.id   b651db34eef0102cc4b6313fc1e5dcfe
#
_cell.length_a   1.000
_cell.length_b   1.000
_cell.length_c   1.000
_cell.angle_alpha   90.00
_cell.angle_beta   90.00
_cell.angle_gamma   90.00
#
_symmetry.space_group_name_H-M   'P 1'
#
loop_
_entity.id
_entity.type
_entity.pdbx_description
1 polymer ?
#
loop_
_entity_poly.entity_id
_entity_poly.type
_entity_poly.pdbx_seq_one_letter_code
_entity_poly.pdbx_strand_id
1 'polypeptide(L)'
;MLMRRSLMTGLTASVALRSARAERSFPGFLAGVWAEARLAGVRPRTLDAALSGLGVNARVLELDRRQPEFTMTWQRYRASRVSPTRVAAGRRALAQNRALVDAVAARYGVDPGVLIGIWGLESNYGAESGGFGVVEALATLAWDGRRARFFRSELVLALEILDHGDVPLARMRGSYAGAMGQPQFMPSSYLRYAVDYSGTGRRDIWDDTADVLASIANYLARSGWRPGEGWGMAVRLPPGLDAARLVGTRRSLGAWAGLGIVTGAGRKPAPAEAEASLLLPDGPGG
;
A
#
# COMPACT_ATOMS: atom_id res chain seq x y z
N MET A 1 -9.03 -58.95 -38.33
CA MET A 1 -9.29 -57.53 -38.50
C MET A 1 -9.04 -56.84 -37.17
N LEU A 2 -7.80 -56.46 -36.94
CA LEU A 2 -7.29 -55.93 -35.68
C LEU A 2 -6.40 -54.72 -35.96
N MET A 3 -6.48 -53.72 -35.06
CA MET A 3 -5.57 -52.57 -34.88
C MET A 3 -5.80 -51.34 -35.74
N ARG A 4 -6.38 -50.32 -35.10
CA ARG A 4 -5.97 -48.92 -35.17
C ARG A 4 -6.66 -48.11 -34.07
N ARG A 5 -6.18 -48.19 -32.85
CA ARG A 5 -6.49 -47.24 -31.72
C ARG A 5 -5.34 -47.21 -30.74
N SER A 6 -4.25 -46.51 -31.01
CA SER A 6 -3.20 -46.25 -29.97
C SER A 6 -2.14 -45.22 -30.46
N LEU A 7 -2.51 -44.11 -31.09
CA LEU A 7 -1.50 -43.07 -31.46
C LEU A 7 -1.92 -41.63 -31.08
N MET A 8 -3.08 -41.41 -30.45
CA MET A 8 -3.48 -40.03 -30.06
C MET A 8 -3.29 -39.69 -28.58
N THR A 9 -3.01 -40.62 -27.69
CA THR A 9 -2.87 -40.37 -26.25
C THR A 9 -1.49 -39.89 -25.83
N GLY A 10 -0.46 -40.08 -26.67
CA GLY A 10 0.91 -39.67 -26.32
C GLY A 10 1.23 -38.18 -26.56
N LEU A 11 0.55 -37.53 -27.51
CA LEU A 11 0.85 -36.15 -27.88
C LEU A 11 0.23 -35.13 -26.90
N THR A 12 -0.97 -35.40 -26.39
CA THR A 12 -1.66 -34.52 -25.44
C THR A 12 -1.02 -34.50 -24.07
N ALA A 13 -0.53 -35.65 -23.58
CA ALA A 13 0.19 -35.74 -22.30
C ALA A 13 1.55 -35.02 -22.35
N SER A 14 2.26 -35.10 -23.46
CA SER A 14 3.56 -34.44 -23.63
C SER A 14 3.45 -32.91 -23.74
N VAL A 15 2.37 -32.41 -24.33
CA VAL A 15 2.09 -30.97 -24.43
C VAL A 15 1.68 -30.42 -23.06
N ALA A 16 0.85 -31.13 -22.32
CA ALA A 16 0.42 -30.73 -20.98
C ALA A 16 1.58 -30.70 -19.97
N LEU A 17 2.49 -31.69 -20.04
CA LEU A 17 3.70 -31.74 -19.19
C LEU A 17 4.70 -30.61 -19.55
N ARG A 18 4.83 -30.27 -20.81
CA ARG A 18 5.68 -29.17 -21.26
C ARG A 18 5.10 -27.81 -20.82
N SER A 19 3.79 -27.61 -20.91
CA SER A 19 3.12 -26.40 -20.43
C SER A 19 3.25 -26.24 -18.90
N ALA A 20 3.01 -27.29 -18.13
CA ALA A 20 3.16 -27.26 -16.67
C ALA A 20 4.62 -27.07 -16.19
N ARG A 21 5.60 -27.49 -17.01
CA ARG A 21 7.02 -27.29 -16.70
C ARG A 21 7.51 -25.90 -17.12
N ALA A 22 6.93 -25.31 -18.17
CA ALA A 22 7.20 -23.95 -18.60
C ALA A 22 6.66 -22.95 -17.57
N GLU A 23 5.45 -23.14 -17.03
CA GLU A 23 4.87 -22.30 -15.97
C GLU A 23 5.65 -22.36 -14.64
N ARG A 24 6.45 -23.39 -14.41
CA ARG A 24 7.32 -23.51 -13.23
C ARG A 24 8.63 -22.73 -13.35
N SER A 25 8.99 -22.25 -14.50
CA SER A 25 10.15 -21.38 -14.70
C SER A 25 9.74 -19.90 -14.61
N PHE A 26 10.63 -19.05 -14.11
CA PHE A 26 10.35 -17.61 -14.05
C PHE A 26 10.06 -17.00 -15.43
N PRO A 27 10.80 -17.34 -16.52
CA PRO A 27 10.43 -16.91 -17.87
C PRO A 27 9.05 -17.39 -18.32
N GLY A 28 8.66 -18.63 -18.00
CA GLY A 28 7.31 -19.15 -18.31
C GLY A 28 6.22 -18.44 -17.51
N PHE A 29 6.48 -18.11 -16.24
CA PHE A 29 5.62 -17.28 -15.44
C PHE A 29 5.43 -15.88 -16.07
N LEU A 30 6.52 -15.22 -16.50
CA LEU A 30 6.46 -13.91 -17.16
C LEU A 30 5.67 -13.96 -18.48
N ALA A 31 5.82 -15.04 -19.26
CA ALA A 31 5.00 -15.24 -20.46
C ALA A 31 3.49 -15.34 -20.14
N GLY A 32 3.14 -15.99 -19.03
CA GLY A 32 1.76 -16.02 -18.53
C GLY A 32 1.26 -14.65 -18.09
N VAL A 33 2.09 -13.86 -17.41
CA VAL A 33 1.76 -12.46 -17.05
C VAL A 33 1.60 -11.59 -18.28
N TRP A 34 2.48 -11.74 -19.28
CA TRP A 34 2.40 -11.02 -20.54
C TRP A 34 1.04 -11.26 -21.23
N ALA A 35 0.63 -12.53 -21.34
CA ALA A 35 -0.65 -12.90 -21.96
C ALA A 35 -1.86 -12.32 -21.18
N GLU A 36 -1.83 -12.38 -19.84
CA GLU A 36 -2.88 -11.84 -18.97
C GLU A 36 -3.00 -10.31 -19.11
N ALA A 37 -1.88 -9.59 -19.00
CA ALA A 37 -1.86 -8.14 -19.14
C ALA A 37 -2.25 -7.69 -20.56
N ARG A 38 -1.90 -8.48 -21.58
CA ARG A 38 -2.34 -8.24 -22.95
C ARG A 38 -3.86 -8.35 -23.10
N LEU A 39 -4.49 -9.32 -22.42
CA LEU A 39 -5.96 -9.45 -22.36
C LEU A 39 -6.61 -8.30 -21.58
N ALA A 40 -5.92 -7.75 -20.58
CA ALA A 40 -6.34 -6.55 -19.86
C ALA A 40 -6.19 -5.25 -20.69
N GLY A 41 -5.62 -5.33 -21.91
CA GLY A 41 -5.52 -4.19 -22.82
C GLY A 41 -4.15 -3.54 -22.92
N VAL A 42 -3.15 -3.95 -22.12
CA VAL A 42 -1.80 -3.39 -22.15
C VAL A 42 -1.14 -3.65 -23.52
N ARG A 43 -0.50 -2.62 -24.08
CA ARG A 43 0.13 -2.71 -25.41
C ARG A 43 1.38 -3.60 -25.39
N PRO A 44 1.62 -4.40 -26.44
CA PRO A 44 2.78 -5.30 -26.53
C PRO A 44 4.10 -4.59 -26.25
N ARG A 45 4.31 -3.41 -26.82
CA ARG A 45 5.55 -2.63 -26.60
C ARG A 45 5.83 -2.33 -25.12
N THR A 46 4.81 -2.07 -24.34
CA THR A 46 4.92 -1.82 -22.89
C THR A 46 5.29 -3.11 -22.16
N LEU A 47 4.63 -4.21 -22.50
CA LEU A 47 4.90 -5.53 -21.92
C LEU A 47 6.32 -6.01 -22.23
N ASP A 48 6.75 -5.88 -23.49
CA ASP A 48 8.09 -6.27 -23.91
C ASP A 48 9.16 -5.42 -23.20
N ALA A 49 8.96 -4.10 -23.11
CA ALA A 49 9.89 -3.22 -22.40
C ALA A 49 9.95 -3.51 -20.90
N ALA A 50 8.81 -3.83 -20.25
CA ALA A 50 8.72 -3.98 -18.82
C ALA A 50 9.12 -5.38 -18.33
N LEU A 51 8.92 -6.43 -19.13
CA LEU A 51 9.13 -7.82 -18.72
C LEU A 51 10.42 -8.45 -19.29
N SER A 52 11.00 -7.85 -20.35
CA SER A 52 12.24 -8.37 -20.94
C SER A 52 13.41 -8.27 -19.98
N GLY A 53 14.17 -9.36 -19.86
CA GLY A 53 15.38 -9.39 -19.05
C GLY A 53 15.16 -9.39 -17.55
N LEU A 54 13.91 -9.47 -17.07
CA LEU A 54 13.63 -9.59 -15.64
C LEU A 54 14.17 -10.93 -15.11
N GLY A 55 14.79 -10.86 -13.93
CA GLY A 55 15.19 -11.98 -13.12
C GLY A 55 14.52 -11.97 -11.75
N VAL A 56 14.62 -13.09 -11.04
CA VAL A 56 14.19 -13.14 -9.64
C VAL A 56 15.11 -12.30 -8.78
N ASN A 57 14.57 -11.35 -8.05
CA ASN A 57 15.34 -10.52 -7.14
C ASN A 57 15.44 -11.18 -5.75
N ALA A 58 16.59 -11.78 -5.45
CA ALA A 58 16.82 -12.47 -4.17
C ALA A 58 16.66 -11.55 -2.95
N ARG A 59 17.00 -10.26 -3.09
CA ARG A 59 16.85 -9.28 -2.01
C ARG A 59 15.38 -8.99 -1.68
N VAL A 60 14.53 -8.97 -2.68
CA VAL A 60 13.06 -8.88 -2.49
C VAL A 60 12.55 -10.05 -1.66
N LEU A 61 12.95 -11.27 -1.99
CA LEU A 61 12.56 -12.48 -1.25
C LEU A 61 13.09 -12.47 0.19
N GLU A 62 14.31 -12.03 0.39
CA GLU A 62 14.90 -11.90 1.73
C GLU A 62 14.08 -10.93 2.60
N LEU A 63 13.74 -9.75 2.06
CA LEU A 63 12.97 -8.73 2.79
C LEU A 63 11.53 -9.18 3.06
N ASP A 64 10.88 -9.86 2.10
CA ASP A 64 9.53 -10.40 2.30
C ASP A 64 9.44 -11.45 3.41
N ARG A 65 10.52 -12.21 3.64
CA ARG A 65 10.62 -13.20 4.73
C ARG A 65 10.96 -12.59 6.08
N ARG A 66 11.50 -11.37 6.10
CA ARG A 66 11.85 -10.61 7.30
C ARG A 66 10.90 -9.43 7.44
N GLN A 67 9.81 -9.57 8.20
CA GLN A 67 8.86 -8.49 8.49
C GLN A 67 8.96 -8.12 9.98
N PRO A 68 9.92 -7.29 10.39
CA PRO A 68 10.15 -6.94 11.79
C PRO A 68 8.98 -6.19 12.42
N GLU A 69 8.13 -5.55 11.63
CA GLU A 69 6.96 -4.80 12.09
C GLU A 69 5.99 -5.65 12.93
N PHE A 70 5.91 -6.93 12.64
CA PHE A 70 5.03 -7.86 13.38
C PHE A 70 5.64 -8.43 14.66
N THR A 71 6.91 -8.07 14.97
CA THR A 71 7.64 -8.58 16.14
C THR A 71 8.00 -7.49 17.15
N MET A 72 7.75 -6.22 16.83
CA MET A 72 8.02 -5.10 17.71
C MET A 72 6.81 -4.76 18.58
N THR A 73 7.06 -4.33 19.85
CA THR A 73 6.03 -3.69 20.66
C THR A 73 5.65 -2.33 20.07
N TRP A 74 4.43 -1.88 20.33
CA TRP A 74 3.95 -0.57 19.89
C TRP A 74 4.88 0.57 20.34
N GLN A 75 5.35 0.53 21.57
CA GLN A 75 6.26 1.56 22.10
C GLN A 75 7.53 1.63 21.26
N ARG A 76 8.14 0.49 20.93
CA ARG A 76 9.36 0.42 20.12
C ARG A 76 9.11 0.85 18.68
N TYR A 77 8.00 0.38 18.10
CA TYR A 77 7.58 0.78 16.76
C TYR A 77 7.36 2.30 16.70
N ARG A 78 6.57 2.87 17.62
CA ARG A 78 6.31 4.30 17.70
C ARG A 78 7.61 5.11 17.85
N ALA A 79 8.50 4.71 18.75
CA ALA A 79 9.78 5.40 18.96
C ALA A 79 10.65 5.42 17.70
N SER A 80 10.64 4.34 16.91
CA SER A 80 11.39 4.27 15.66
C SER A 80 10.76 5.11 14.53
N ARG A 81 9.42 5.21 14.49
CA ARG A 81 8.69 5.89 13.42
C ARG A 81 8.44 7.37 13.71
N VAL A 82 8.26 7.75 14.97
CA VAL A 82 7.97 9.13 15.41
C VAL A 82 9.13 9.68 16.23
N SER A 83 10.30 9.81 15.58
CA SER A 83 11.50 10.40 16.22
C SER A 83 11.40 11.93 16.23
N PRO A 84 12.10 12.61 17.20
CA PRO A 84 12.19 14.08 17.22
C PRO A 84 12.68 14.66 15.88
N THR A 85 13.63 13.99 15.23
CA THR A 85 14.16 14.38 13.91
C THR A 85 13.07 14.35 12.84
N ARG A 86 12.26 13.28 12.78
CA ARG A 86 11.15 13.18 11.81
C ARG A 86 10.06 14.22 12.09
N VAL A 87 9.73 14.46 13.37
CA VAL A 87 8.79 15.51 13.76
C VAL A 87 9.29 16.90 13.34
N ALA A 88 10.57 17.20 13.56
CA ALA A 88 11.16 18.45 13.10
C ALA A 88 11.16 18.58 11.57
N ALA A 89 11.45 17.49 10.86
CA ALA A 89 11.34 17.44 9.39
C ALA A 89 9.90 17.70 8.92
N GLY A 90 8.89 17.12 9.58
CA GLY A 90 7.48 17.35 9.26
C GLY A 90 7.04 18.80 9.45
N ARG A 91 7.50 19.45 10.51
CA ARG A 91 7.23 20.88 10.71
C ARG A 91 7.84 21.73 9.60
N ARG A 92 9.05 21.41 9.14
CA ARG A 92 9.67 22.10 7.99
C ARG A 92 8.92 21.82 6.70
N ALA A 93 8.56 20.56 6.42
CA ALA A 93 7.80 20.17 5.23
C ALA A 93 6.44 20.89 5.18
N LEU A 94 5.73 20.97 6.30
CA LEU A 94 4.49 21.75 6.42
C LEU A 94 4.73 23.23 6.13
N ALA A 95 5.74 23.85 6.71
CA ALA A 95 6.04 25.27 6.50
C ALA A 95 6.39 25.56 5.04
N GLN A 96 7.20 24.71 4.41
CA GLN A 96 7.62 24.85 3.00
C GLN A 96 6.47 24.67 2.00
N ASN A 97 5.48 23.84 2.34
CA ASN A 97 4.37 23.50 1.48
C ASN A 97 3.02 24.05 2.00
N ARG A 98 3.04 25.06 2.89
CA ARG A 98 1.87 25.51 3.63
C ARG A 98 0.66 25.81 2.73
N ALA A 99 0.84 26.64 1.71
CA ALA A 99 -0.26 27.03 0.82
C ALA A 99 -0.86 25.82 0.07
N LEU A 100 0.00 24.91 -0.41
CA LEU A 100 -0.43 23.68 -1.09
C LEU A 100 -1.19 22.75 -0.13
N VAL A 101 -0.64 22.52 1.06
CA VAL A 101 -1.27 21.66 2.06
C VAL A 101 -2.64 22.20 2.47
N ASP A 102 -2.76 23.51 2.70
CA ASP A 102 -4.02 24.14 3.06
C ASP A 102 -5.05 24.05 1.91
N ALA A 103 -4.63 24.24 0.65
CA ALA A 103 -5.49 24.10 -0.52
C ALA A 103 -6.00 22.67 -0.70
N VAL A 104 -5.12 21.67 -0.57
CA VAL A 104 -5.47 20.26 -0.65
C VAL A 104 -6.38 19.86 0.52
N ALA A 105 -6.04 20.28 1.74
CA ALA A 105 -6.84 20.04 2.94
C ALA A 105 -8.26 20.58 2.80
N ALA A 106 -8.41 21.82 2.31
CA ALA A 106 -9.71 22.44 2.06
C ALA A 106 -10.51 21.69 0.98
N ARG A 107 -9.85 21.29 -0.12
CA ARG A 107 -10.51 20.59 -1.23
C ARG A 107 -11.06 19.22 -0.86
N TYR A 108 -10.33 18.46 -0.05
CA TYR A 108 -10.68 17.07 0.31
C TYR A 108 -11.27 16.94 1.73
N GLY A 109 -11.30 18.00 2.51
CA GLY A 109 -11.78 17.97 3.89
C GLY A 109 -10.89 17.20 4.86
N VAL A 110 -9.59 17.05 4.56
CA VAL A 110 -8.64 16.27 5.35
C VAL A 110 -7.77 17.20 6.18
N ASP A 111 -7.48 16.79 7.44
CA ASP A 111 -6.61 17.57 8.34
C ASP A 111 -5.19 17.72 7.77
N PRO A 112 -4.62 18.93 7.72
CA PRO A 112 -3.26 19.19 7.24
C PRO A 112 -2.18 18.38 7.95
N GLY A 113 -2.33 18.18 9.26
CA GLY A 113 -1.38 17.40 10.08
C GLY A 113 -1.39 15.92 9.71
N VAL A 114 -2.55 15.38 9.34
CA VAL A 114 -2.68 13.99 8.87
C VAL A 114 -2.01 13.80 7.52
N LEU A 115 -2.19 14.73 6.57
CA LEU A 115 -1.52 14.68 5.26
C LEU A 115 0.00 14.64 5.41
N ILE A 116 0.55 15.56 6.19
CA ILE A 116 2.00 15.62 6.47
C ILE A 116 2.47 14.40 7.26
N GLY A 117 1.67 13.91 8.20
CA GLY A 117 1.99 12.73 8.99
C GLY A 117 2.14 11.47 8.14
N ILE A 118 1.20 11.22 7.23
CA ILE A 118 1.25 10.10 6.29
C ILE A 118 2.45 10.25 5.35
N TRP A 119 2.62 11.40 4.69
CA TRP A 119 3.75 11.64 3.81
C TRP A 119 5.10 11.40 4.51
N GLY A 120 5.22 11.84 5.78
CA GLY A 120 6.40 11.61 6.58
C GLY A 120 6.64 10.16 6.97
N LEU A 121 5.58 9.41 7.29
CA LEU A 121 5.69 7.99 7.66
C LEU A 121 6.02 7.10 6.46
N GLU A 122 5.43 7.39 5.32
CA GLU A 122 5.54 6.56 4.11
C GLU A 122 6.87 6.76 3.36
N SER A 123 7.34 8.00 3.27
CA SER A 123 8.52 8.30 2.42
C SER A 123 9.50 9.31 3.02
N ASN A 124 9.39 9.60 4.33
CA ASN A 124 10.23 10.64 4.94
C ASN A 124 10.17 11.97 4.16
N TYR A 125 8.94 12.39 3.81
CA TYR A 125 8.65 13.60 3.00
C TYR A 125 9.29 13.56 1.60
N GLY A 126 9.25 12.41 0.97
CA GLY A 126 9.78 12.16 -0.38
C GLY A 126 11.27 11.78 -0.43
N ALA A 127 11.99 11.81 0.70
CA ALA A 127 13.41 11.45 0.71
C ALA A 127 13.66 9.93 0.55
N GLU A 128 12.68 9.09 0.86
CA GLU A 128 12.79 7.63 0.91
C GLU A 128 11.56 6.97 0.28
N SER A 129 11.41 7.02 -1.03
CA SER A 129 10.25 6.42 -1.74
C SER A 129 10.46 4.96 -2.19
N GLY A 130 11.57 4.35 -1.77
CA GLY A 130 11.95 2.98 -2.13
C GLY A 130 12.95 2.88 -3.29
N GLY A 131 13.75 1.81 -3.28
CA GLY A 131 14.87 1.61 -4.20
C GLY A 131 14.67 0.47 -5.21
N PHE A 132 13.51 -0.22 -5.21
CA PHE A 132 13.27 -1.37 -6.09
C PHE A 132 12.48 -0.96 -7.34
N GLY A 133 12.74 -1.62 -8.46
CA GLY A 133 11.84 -1.59 -9.61
C GLY A 133 10.53 -2.29 -9.25
N VAL A 134 9.40 -1.58 -9.36
CA VAL A 134 8.10 -2.11 -8.91
C VAL A 134 7.70 -3.37 -9.69
N VAL A 135 7.89 -3.37 -11.01
CA VAL A 135 7.58 -4.53 -11.85
C VAL A 135 8.42 -5.74 -11.47
N GLU A 136 9.74 -5.56 -11.25
CA GLU A 136 10.66 -6.61 -10.81
C GLU A 136 10.27 -7.17 -9.44
N ALA A 137 9.97 -6.29 -8.49
CA ALA A 137 9.58 -6.68 -7.14
C ALA A 137 8.27 -7.49 -7.14
N LEU A 138 7.24 -6.98 -7.82
CA LEU A 138 5.95 -7.66 -7.92
C LEU A 138 6.04 -8.98 -8.69
N ALA A 139 6.81 -9.05 -9.78
CA ALA A 139 7.04 -10.28 -10.52
C ALA A 139 7.74 -11.35 -9.66
N THR A 140 8.76 -10.95 -8.90
CA THR A 140 9.47 -11.82 -7.97
C THR A 140 8.54 -12.40 -6.90
N LEU A 141 7.73 -11.54 -6.25
CA LEU A 141 6.82 -11.96 -5.18
C LEU A 141 5.64 -12.79 -5.70
N ALA A 142 5.13 -12.46 -6.88
CA ALA A 142 4.09 -13.24 -7.53
C ALA A 142 4.56 -14.65 -7.90
N TRP A 143 5.81 -14.78 -8.32
CA TRP A 143 6.41 -16.08 -8.67
C TRP A 143 6.78 -16.92 -7.45
N ASP A 144 7.25 -16.33 -6.33
CA ASP A 144 7.64 -17.04 -5.09
C ASP A 144 6.47 -17.83 -4.47
N GLY A 145 5.22 -17.47 -4.78
CA GLY A 145 4.03 -18.22 -4.42
C GLY A 145 3.36 -17.81 -3.12
N ARG A 146 4.06 -17.18 -2.18
CA ARG A 146 3.46 -16.60 -0.98
C ARG A 146 2.64 -15.36 -1.37
N ARG A 147 1.33 -15.40 -1.23
CA ARG A 147 0.40 -14.38 -1.72
C ARG A 147 0.47 -14.14 -3.25
N ALA A 148 0.81 -15.20 -4.02
CA ALA A 148 1.03 -15.13 -5.47
C ALA A 148 -0.11 -14.43 -6.23
N ARG A 149 -1.36 -14.76 -5.92
CA ARG A 149 -2.54 -14.16 -6.58
C ARG A 149 -2.59 -12.65 -6.37
N PHE A 150 -2.34 -12.19 -5.15
CA PHE A 150 -2.33 -10.76 -4.83
C PHE A 150 -1.23 -10.04 -5.62
N PHE A 151 0.02 -10.49 -5.53
CA PHE A 151 1.12 -9.84 -6.22
C PHE A 151 1.03 -9.91 -7.74
N ARG A 152 0.43 -11.00 -8.27
CA ARG A 152 0.17 -11.12 -9.71
C ARG A 152 -0.85 -10.10 -10.19
N SER A 153 -1.94 -9.90 -9.46
CA SER A 153 -2.91 -8.86 -9.82
C SER A 153 -2.30 -7.45 -9.74
N GLU A 154 -1.51 -7.16 -8.70
CA GLU A 154 -0.80 -5.88 -8.60
C GLU A 154 0.22 -5.68 -9.74
N LEU A 155 0.89 -6.75 -10.19
CA LEU A 155 1.82 -6.68 -11.33
C LEU A 155 1.09 -6.31 -12.63
N VAL A 156 -0.06 -6.90 -12.92
CA VAL A 156 -0.85 -6.54 -14.11
C VAL A 156 -1.26 -5.07 -14.05
N LEU A 157 -1.74 -4.59 -12.89
CA LEU A 157 -2.10 -3.18 -12.70
C LEU A 157 -0.90 -2.23 -12.81
N ALA A 158 0.30 -2.65 -12.37
CA ALA A 158 1.52 -1.88 -12.58
C ALA A 158 1.87 -1.73 -14.07
N LEU A 159 1.65 -2.79 -14.86
CA LEU A 159 1.84 -2.75 -16.32
C LEU A 159 0.81 -1.84 -17.01
N GLU A 160 -0.44 -1.77 -16.51
CA GLU A 160 -1.45 -0.82 -16.98
C GLU A 160 -1.02 0.63 -16.70
N ILE A 161 -0.49 0.94 -15.51
CA ILE A 161 0.01 2.26 -15.15
C ILE A 161 1.14 2.71 -16.10
N LEU A 162 2.07 1.81 -16.40
CA LEU A 162 3.12 2.07 -17.39
C LEU A 162 2.56 2.33 -18.78
N ASP A 163 1.53 1.58 -19.17
CA ASP A 163 0.91 1.72 -20.48
C ASP A 163 0.12 3.03 -20.64
N HIS A 164 -0.45 3.55 -19.54
CA HIS A 164 -1.07 4.87 -19.51
C HIS A 164 -0.03 5.99 -19.72
N GLY A 165 1.23 5.76 -19.33
CA GLY A 165 2.30 6.74 -19.49
C GLY A 165 2.42 7.73 -18.33
N ASP A 166 1.79 7.46 -17.20
CA ASP A 166 1.88 8.29 -16.00
C ASP A 166 3.34 8.37 -15.46
N VAL A 167 4.09 7.28 -15.65
CA VAL A 167 5.49 7.19 -15.22
C VAL A 167 6.31 6.33 -16.19
N PRO A 168 7.54 6.70 -16.54
CA PRO A 168 8.42 5.82 -17.31
C PRO A 168 8.93 4.66 -16.44
N LEU A 169 9.18 3.49 -17.07
CA LEU A 169 9.62 2.26 -16.39
C LEU A 169 10.80 2.49 -15.42
N ALA A 170 11.80 3.24 -15.85
CA ALA A 170 12.99 3.53 -15.05
C ALA A 170 12.70 4.30 -13.77
N ARG A 171 11.60 5.05 -13.72
CA ARG A 171 11.15 5.86 -12.58
C ARG A 171 10.04 5.19 -11.76
N MET A 172 9.47 4.09 -12.24
CA MET A 172 8.48 3.32 -11.48
C MET A 172 9.18 2.54 -10.36
N ARG A 173 9.58 3.29 -9.33
CA ARG A 173 10.30 2.75 -8.18
C ARG A 173 9.42 2.77 -6.93
N GLY A 174 9.77 1.88 -6.00
CA GLY A 174 8.99 1.72 -4.77
C GLY A 174 9.67 0.79 -3.77
N SER A 175 8.87 0.28 -2.83
CA SER A 175 9.33 -0.69 -1.83
C SER A 175 9.58 -2.07 -2.46
N TYR A 176 10.25 -2.94 -1.70
CA TYR A 176 10.42 -4.35 -2.08
C TYR A 176 9.09 -5.09 -2.27
N ALA A 177 8.00 -4.60 -1.66
CA ALA A 177 6.66 -5.18 -1.76
C ALA A 177 5.80 -4.55 -2.85
N GLY A 178 6.36 -3.64 -3.67
CA GLY A 178 5.67 -3.03 -4.81
C GLY A 178 4.84 -1.79 -4.47
N ALA A 179 4.94 -1.24 -3.25
CA ALA A 179 4.35 0.04 -2.91
C ALA A 179 5.12 1.18 -3.59
N MET A 180 4.42 2.10 -4.25
CA MET A 180 4.94 3.04 -5.24
C MET A 180 5.01 4.48 -4.75
N GLY A 181 6.06 5.18 -5.16
CA GLY A 181 6.20 6.62 -5.00
C GLY A 181 6.18 7.09 -3.55
N GLN A 182 5.96 8.37 -3.35
CA GLN A 182 6.02 8.97 -2.01
C GLN A 182 4.85 8.56 -1.09
N PRO A 183 3.60 8.35 -1.56
CA PRO A 183 2.49 7.88 -0.72
C PRO A 183 2.50 6.36 -0.51
N GLN A 184 3.46 5.62 -1.06
CA GLN A 184 3.58 4.16 -0.96
C GLN A 184 2.29 3.42 -1.37
N PHE A 185 1.70 3.85 -2.48
CA PHE A 185 0.50 3.22 -3.02
C PHE A 185 0.82 1.91 -3.73
N MET A 186 0.05 0.87 -3.44
CA MET A 186 0.01 -0.29 -4.32
C MET A 186 -0.59 0.10 -5.68
N PRO A 187 -0.26 -0.60 -6.79
CA PRO A 187 -0.82 -0.31 -8.12
C PRO A 187 -2.34 -0.17 -8.13
N SER A 188 -3.05 -1.06 -7.43
CA SER A 188 -4.51 -0.98 -7.27
C SER A 188 -4.97 0.30 -6.57
N SER A 189 -4.24 0.75 -5.53
CA SER A 189 -4.51 2.00 -4.83
C SER A 189 -4.22 3.21 -5.72
N TYR A 190 -3.13 3.15 -6.48
CA TYR A 190 -2.77 4.19 -7.44
C TYR A 190 -3.88 4.41 -8.48
N LEU A 191 -4.30 3.36 -9.17
CA LEU A 191 -5.35 3.46 -10.18
C LEU A 191 -6.67 3.98 -9.63
N ARG A 192 -6.95 3.70 -8.37
CA ARG A 192 -8.19 4.09 -7.71
C ARG A 192 -8.15 5.50 -7.11
N TYR A 193 -7.00 5.94 -6.61
CA TYR A 193 -6.91 7.11 -5.74
C TYR A 193 -5.92 8.18 -6.18
N ALA A 194 -4.92 7.86 -7.01
CA ALA A 194 -3.99 8.87 -7.50
C ALA A 194 -4.70 9.89 -8.38
N VAL A 195 -4.32 11.15 -8.21
CA VAL A 195 -4.91 12.28 -8.93
C VAL A 195 -3.82 13.15 -9.55
N ASP A 196 -4.10 13.71 -10.72
CA ASP A 196 -3.35 14.78 -11.34
C ASP A 196 -3.88 16.12 -10.80
N TYR A 197 -3.30 16.58 -9.71
CA TYR A 197 -3.70 17.83 -9.06
C TYR A 197 -3.08 19.05 -9.73
N SER A 198 -1.88 18.88 -10.24
CA SER A 198 -1.12 19.92 -10.96
C SER A 198 -1.63 20.17 -12.38
N GLY A 199 -2.48 19.28 -12.93
CA GLY A 199 -3.04 19.43 -14.27
C GLY A 199 -2.03 19.20 -15.40
N THR A 200 -1.04 18.33 -15.17
CA THR A 200 0.02 18.03 -16.14
C THR A 200 -0.36 16.95 -17.15
N GLY A 201 -1.52 16.32 -16.98
CA GLY A 201 -1.98 15.16 -17.74
C GLY A 201 -1.42 13.83 -17.24
N ARG A 202 -0.72 13.81 -16.08
CA ARG A 202 -0.15 12.62 -15.45
C ARG A 202 -0.35 12.67 -13.93
N ARG A 203 -0.51 11.52 -13.31
CA ARG A 203 -0.62 11.37 -11.86
C ARG A 203 0.75 11.05 -11.27
N ASP A 204 1.59 12.06 -11.07
CA ASP A 204 2.99 11.88 -10.65
C ASP A 204 3.13 11.82 -9.12
N ILE A 205 2.95 10.64 -8.54
CA ILE A 205 3.17 10.40 -7.11
C ILE A 205 4.64 10.21 -6.71
N TRP A 206 5.58 10.31 -7.66
CA TRP A 206 7.02 10.16 -7.40
C TRP A 206 7.72 11.48 -7.19
N ASP A 207 7.40 12.49 -8.02
CA ASP A 207 8.17 13.74 -8.07
C ASP A 207 7.31 15.00 -7.89
N ASP A 208 6.00 14.93 -8.11
CA ASP A 208 5.10 16.07 -7.93
C ASP A 208 4.45 16.04 -6.54
N THR A 209 4.93 16.93 -5.66
CA THR A 209 4.43 17.03 -4.28
C THR A 209 2.92 17.36 -4.22
N ALA A 210 2.38 18.08 -5.22
CA ALA A 210 0.96 18.41 -5.24
C ALA A 210 0.11 17.16 -5.54
N ASP A 211 0.52 16.36 -6.52
CA ASP A 211 -0.11 15.07 -6.82
C ASP A 211 0.01 14.10 -5.66
N VAL A 212 1.17 14.06 -4.99
CA VAL A 212 1.41 13.23 -3.80
C VAL A 212 0.42 13.56 -2.68
N LEU A 213 0.36 14.83 -2.26
CA LEU A 213 -0.49 15.26 -1.14
C LEU A 213 -1.98 15.13 -1.50
N ALA A 214 -2.36 15.50 -2.72
CA ALA A 214 -3.73 15.36 -3.17
C ALA A 214 -4.15 13.88 -3.31
N SER A 215 -3.26 12.98 -3.74
CA SER A 215 -3.54 11.54 -3.80
C SER A 215 -3.74 10.94 -2.41
N ILE A 216 -2.92 11.32 -1.41
CA ILE A 216 -3.12 10.94 0.00
C ILE A 216 -4.48 11.44 0.49
N ALA A 217 -4.81 12.70 0.22
CA ALA A 217 -6.08 13.30 0.64
C ALA A 217 -7.28 12.61 -0.01
N ASN A 218 -7.22 12.35 -1.32
CA ASN A 218 -8.25 11.63 -2.07
C ASN A 218 -8.46 10.21 -1.56
N TYR A 219 -7.36 9.51 -1.24
CA TYR A 219 -7.43 8.18 -0.61
C TYR A 219 -8.23 8.23 0.70
N LEU A 220 -7.91 9.15 1.60
CA LEU A 220 -8.60 9.30 2.89
C LEU A 220 -10.06 9.68 2.69
N ALA A 221 -10.35 10.71 1.88
CA ALA A 221 -11.72 11.17 1.62
C ALA A 221 -12.60 10.03 1.07
N ARG A 222 -12.10 9.26 0.09
CA ARG A 222 -12.82 8.13 -0.50
C ARG A 222 -12.85 6.88 0.38
N SER A 223 -12.01 6.83 1.41
CA SER A 223 -11.98 5.75 2.40
C SER A 223 -12.84 6.06 3.65
N GLY A 224 -13.61 7.14 3.64
CA GLY A 224 -14.56 7.46 4.69
C GLY A 224 -14.05 8.46 5.73
N TRP A 225 -13.00 9.22 5.41
CA TRP A 225 -12.59 10.36 6.23
C TRP A 225 -13.74 11.36 6.38
N ARG A 226 -14.00 11.81 7.60
CA ARG A 226 -15.03 12.80 7.90
C ARG A 226 -14.39 14.11 8.32
N PRO A 227 -14.66 15.22 7.61
CA PRO A 227 -14.14 16.54 7.97
C PRO A 227 -14.53 16.93 9.40
N GLY A 228 -13.57 17.49 10.14
CA GLY A 228 -13.80 17.91 11.52
C GLY A 228 -13.79 16.79 12.58
N GLU A 229 -13.82 15.52 12.20
CA GLU A 229 -13.57 14.39 13.10
C GLU A 229 -12.06 14.12 13.20
N GLY A 230 -11.55 13.86 14.42
CA GLY A 230 -10.17 13.45 14.63
C GLY A 230 -9.95 12.00 14.17
N TRP A 231 -8.72 11.64 13.82
CA TRP A 231 -8.36 10.27 13.44
C TRP A 231 -8.30 9.30 14.65
N GLY A 232 -8.07 9.82 15.86
CA GLY A 232 -7.96 9.03 17.08
C GLY A 232 -7.32 9.80 18.22
N MET A 233 -7.36 9.18 19.39
CA MET A 233 -6.75 9.73 20.62
C MET A 233 -6.20 8.62 21.50
N ALA A 234 -5.12 8.93 22.23
CA ALA A 234 -4.64 8.05 23.29
C ALA A 234 -5.62 8.09 24.48
N VAL A 235 -5.96 6.91 25.00
CA VAL A 235 -6.89 6.76 26.13
C VAL A 235 -6.24 5.95 27.25
N ARG A 236 -6.76 6.12 28.46
CA ARG A 236 -6.48 5.26 29.62
C ARG A 236 -7.70 4.43 29.92
N LEU A 237 -7.48 3.14 30.17
CA LEU A 237 -8.52 2.19 30.52
C LEU A 237 -8.64 2.12 32.04
N PRO A 238 -9.86 1.98 32.61
CA PRO A 238 -10.02 1.78 34.03
C PRO A 238 -9.55 0.37 34.44
N PRO A 239 -9.07 0.19 35.67
CA PRO A 239 -8.73 -1.13 36.20
C PRO A 239 -9.90 -2.11 36.09
N GLY A 240 -9.61 -3.37 35.70
CA GLY A 240 -10.61 -4.43 35.61
C GLY A 240 -11.47 -4.43 34.34
N LEU A 241 -11.30 -3.47 33.42
CA LEU A 241 -12.00 -3.50 32.13
C LEU A 241 -11.43 -4.60 31.24
N ASP A 242 -12.28 -5.54 30.82
CA ASP A 242 -11.92 -6.55 29.80
C ASP A 242 -11.85 -5.90 28.40
N ALA A 243 -10.75 -5.20 28.15
CA ALA A 243 -10.54 -4.46 26.92
C ALA A 243 -10.47 -5.37 25.69
N ALA A 244 -10.04 -6.64 25.87
CA ALA A 244 -9.93 -7.61 24.78
C ALA A 244 -11.26 -7.85 24.07
N ARG A 245 -12.35 -7.91 24.83
CA ARG A 245 -13.71 -8.08 24.30
C ARG A 245 -14.26 -6.85 23.60
N LEU A 246 -13.63 -5.71 23.80
CA LEU A 246 -14.09 -4.42 23.28
C LEU A 246 -13.31 -3.98 22.02
N VAL A 247 -12.19 -4.62 21.72
CA VAL A 247 -11.39 -4.32 20.51
C VAL A 247 -12.25 -4.45 19.27
N GLY A 248 -12.17 -3.44 18.40
CA GLY A 248 -12.90 -3.41 17.12
C GLY A 248 -14.40 -3.09 17.27
N THR A 249 -14.96 -3.07 18.48
CA THR A 249 -16.37 -2.65 18.65
C THR A 249 -16.48 -1.15 18.42
N ARG A 250 -17.51 -0.72 17.70
CA ARG A 250 -17.79 0.69 17.44
C ARG A 250 -18.83 1.19 18.43
N ARG A 251 -18.53 2.29 19.14
CA ARG A 251 -19.39 2.94 20.12
C ARG A 251 -19.20 4.44 20.09
N SER A 252 -20.19 5.18 20.60
CA SER A 252 -20.03 6.61 20.82
C SER A 252 -18.97 6.90 21.90
N LEU A 253 -18.29 8.04 21.79
CA LEU A 253 -17.29 8.46 22.79
C LEU A 253 -17.94 8.62 24.19
N GLY A 254 -19.22 9.02 24.26
CA GLY A 254 -20.00 9.03 25.50
C GLY A 254 -20.19 7.62 26.11
N ALA A 255 -20.47 6.61 25.28
CA ALA A 255 -20.55 5.23 25.74
C ALA A 255 -19.20 4.68 26.23
N TRP A 256 -18.08 5.04 25.55
CA TRP A 256 -16.74 4.72 26.03
C TRP A 256 -16.42 5.40 27.36
N ALA A 257 -16.82 6.69 27.54
CA ALA A 257 -16.67 7.40 28.81
C ALA A 257 -17.50 6.77 29.93
N GLY A 258 -18.69 6.23 29.60
CA GLY A 258 -19.54 5.47 30.54
C GLY A 258 -18.90 4.19 31.08
N LEU A 259 -17.96 3.60 30.33
CA LEU A 259 -17.14 2.47 30.77
C LEU A 259 -15.91 2.91 31.61
N GLY A 260 -15.77 4.20 31.93
CA GLY A 260 -14.64 4.73 32.67
C GLY A 260 -13.40 5.04 31.82
N ILE A 261 -13.49 4.94 30.49
CA ILE A 261 -12.39 5.29 29.60
C ILE A 261 -12.23 6.81 29.55
N VAL A 262 -11.00 7.26 29.74
CA VAL A 262 -10.63 8.69 29.69
C VAL A 262 -9.49 8.93 28.70
N THR A 263 -9.37 10.15 28.20
CA THR A 263 -8.24 10.56 27.37
C THR A 263 -6.92 10.42 28.14
N GLY A 264 -5.80 10.42 27.46
CA GLY A 264 -4.48 10.43 28.08
C GLY A 264 -4.31 11.57 29.12
N ALA A 265 -5.03 12.69 28.95
CA ALA A 265 -5.07 13.81 29.90
C ALA A 265 -6.11 13.64 31.04
N GLY A 266 -6.77 12.50 31.15
CA GLY A 266 -7.75 12.20 32.20
C GLY A 266 -9.13 12.83 32.00
N ARG A 267 -9.45 13.39 30.84
CA ARG A 267 -10.75 13.97 30.52
C ARG A 267 -11.67 12.97 29.83
N LYS A 268 -12.98 13.18 29.89
CA LYS A 268 -13.92 12.41 29.08
C LYS A 268 -13.63 12.62 27.58
N PRO A 269 -13.64 11.56 26.76
CA PRO A 269 -13.59 11.72 25.31
C PRO A 269 -14.75 12.57 24.79
N ALA A 270 -14.48 13.42 23.81
CA ALA A 270 -15.47 14.33 23.23
C ALA A 270 -15.24 14.51 21.72
N PRO A 271 -16.28 14.88 20.95
CA PRO A 271 -17.69 15.05 21.37
C PRO A 271 -18.35 13.69 21.67
N ALA A 272 -19.33 13.68 22.60
CA ALA A 272 -19.90 12.44 23.12
C ALA A 272 -20.61 11.57 22.08
N GLU A 273 -21.18 12.18 21.05
CA GLU A 273 -21.90 11.56 19.94
C GLU A 273 -20.98 10.96 18.86
N ALA A 274 -19.73 11.42 18.76
CA ALA A 274 -18.78 10.86 17.81
C ALA A 274 -18.50 9.38 18.10
N GLU A 275 -18.34 8.61 17.06
CA GLU A 275 -18.11 7.16 17.19
C GLU A 275 -16.64 6.80 16.99
N ALA A 276 -16.16 5.86 17.79
CA ALA A 276 -14.82 5.32 17.68
C ALA A 276 -14.77 3.83 18.03
N SER A 277 -13.72 3.15 17.57
CA SER A 277 -13.38 1.81 17.99
C SER A 277 -12.14 1.82 18.88
N LEU A 278 -12.10 0.93 19.86
CA LEU A 278 -10.92 0.72 20.68
C LEU A 278 -9.89 -0.10 19.93
N LEU A 279 -8.64 0.37 19.92
CA LEU A 279 -7.47 -0.35 19.41
C LEU A 279 -6.49 -0.60 20.55
N LEU A 280 -5.94 -1.80 20.61
CA LEU A 280 -4.85 -2.20 21.51
C LEU A 280 -3.64 -2.57 20.61
N PRO A 281 -2.70 -1.67 20.39
CA PRO A 281 -1.63 -1.89 19.42
C PRO A 281 -0.71 -3.07 19.74
N ASP A 282 -0.50 -3.39 21.03
CA ASP A 282 0.28 -4.55 21.48
C ASP A 282 -0.62 -5.77 21.82
N GLY A 283 -1.88 -5.71 21.43
CA GLY A 283 -2.86 -6.74 21.74
C GLY A 283 -3.40 -6.67 23.16
N PRO A 284 -4.25 -7.65 23.57
CA PRO A 284 -4.97 -7.61 24.85
C PRO A 284 -4.08 -7.70 26.10
N GLY A 285 -2.84 -8.12 25.96
CA GLY A 285 -1.87 -8.32 27.06
C GLY A 285 -0.72 -7.31 27.06
N GLY A 286 -0.80 -6.27 26.20
CA GLY A 286 0.24 -5.25 26.08
C GLY A 286 -0.02 -3.99 26.90
#